data_64828c0ea39b2359c3bb5ec423ee9cc3
#
_entry.id   64828c0ea39b2359c3bb5ec423ee9cc3
#
_cell.length_a   1.000
_cell.length_b   1.000
_cell.length_c   1.000
_cell.angle_alpha   90.00
_cell.angle_beta   90.00
_cell.angle_gamma   90.00
#
_symmetry.space_group_name_H-M   'P 1'
#
loop_
_entity.id
_entity.type
_entity.pdbx_description
1 polymer ?
#
loop_
_entity_poly.entity_id
_entity_poly.type
_entity_poly.pdbx_seq_one_letter_code
_entity_poly.pdbx_strand_id
1 'polypeptide(L)'
;MSEVKEAVRSRYAGVARQLSVIQTDAGAGCCQADGPDCGCSGSYSLDDLKEIGLTESISLGCGNPTLLAQLEPGQVVLDLGSGAGLDVLLSARRVAPGGHAYGVDMTDEMLELANGNMSKAGVGNATFLKGSIESVPLPDASIDVVISNCVINLAEDKGAVLTEAFRVLRPGGLFAVADMVELEPLEPALKSRLDAWAGCLSGTIPIEEYRATLIKAGFVDPDFQVHATESMPGVDAKIGSAYIRARKPATS
;
A
#
# COMPACT_ATOMS: atom_id res chain seq x y z
N MET A 1 -19.80 0.69 -9.28
CA MET A 1 -18.54 1.24 -8.70
C MET A 1 -18.89 2.62 -8.19
N SER A 2 -18.45 3.02 -7.01
CA SER A 2 -18.74 4.36 -6.46
C SER A 2 -17.92 5.42 -7.19
N GLU A 3 -18.33 6.70 -7.05
CA GLU A 3 -17.60 7.84 -7.65
C GLU A 3 -16.17 7.95 -7.09
N VAL A 4 -15.98 7.70 -5.80
CA VAL A 4 -14.66 7.71 -5.15
C VAL A 4 -13.76 6.63 -5.75
N LYS A 5 -14.25 5.41 -5.85
CA LYS A 5 -13.47 4.28 -6.40
C LYS A 5 -13.09 4.50 -7.86
N GLU A 6 -13.98 5.12 -8.66
CA GLU A 6 -13.67 5.47 -10.04
C GLU A 6 -12.65 6.61 -10.14
N ALA A 7 -12.73 7.62 -9.27
CA ALA A 7 -11.75 8.72 -9.22
C ALA A 7 -10.35 8.19 -8.86
N VAL A 8 -10.26 7.32 -7.85
CA VAL A 8 -9.02 6.65 -7.47
C VAL A 8 -8.45 5.84 -8.64
N ARG A 9 -9.27 4.96 -9.25
CA ARG A 9 -8.86 4.15 -10.39
C ARG A 9 -8.34 4.99 -11.55
N SER A 10 -9.06 6.04 -11.93
CA SER A 10 -8.69 6.94 -13.03
C SER A 10 -7.37 7.67 -12.76
N ARG A 11 -7.15 8.15 -11.53
CA ARG A 11 -5.89 8.79 -11.13
C ARG A 11 -4.71 7.83 -11.28
N TYR A 12 -4.79 6.64 -10.68
CA TYR A 12 -3.69 5.68 -10.71
C TYR A 12 -3.44 5.09 -12.10
N ALA A 13 -4.47 4.90 -12.92
CA ALA A 13 -4.32 4.57 -14.34
C ALA A 13 -3.57 5.67 -15.12
N GLY A 14 -3.85 6.94 -14.80
CA GLY A 14 -3.12 8.08 -15.37
C GLY A 14 -1.64 8.07 -15.00
N VAL A 15 -1.34 7.85 -13.72
CA VAL A 15 0.03 7.72 -13.22
C VAL A 15 0.75 6.56 -13.92
N ALA A 16 0.15 5.37 -13.98
CA ALA A 16 0.74 4.20 -14.63
C ALA A 16 1.14 4.46 -16.08
N ARG A 17 0.28 5.15 -16.85
CA ARG A 17 0.57 5.52 -18.24
C ARG A 17 1.74 6.49 -18.36
N GLN A 18 1.86 7.46 -17.47
CA GLN A 18 3.01 8.38 -17.46
C GLN A 18 4.31 7.63 -17.15
N LEU A 19 4.30 6.70 -16.20
CA LEU A 19 5.44 5.87 -15.85
C LEU A 19 5.90 4.97 -16.99
N SER A 20 4.97 4.40 -17.74
CA SER A 20 5.28 3.57 -18.91
C SER A 20 6.02 4.37 -20.00
N VAL A 21 5.66 5.64 -20.20
CA VAL A 21 6.34 6.53 -21.18
C VAL A 21 7.76 6.86 -20.74
N ILE A 22 7.97 7.16 -19.46
CA ILE A 22 9.30 7.49 -18.92
C ILE A 22 10.27 6.29 -19.04
N GLN A 23 9.77 5.06 -18.84
CA GLN A 23 10.60 3.84 -18.98
C GLN A 23 10.99 3.52 -20.42
N THR A 24 10.30 4.06 -21.44
CA THR A 24 10.65 3.87 -22.85
C THR A 24 11.63 4.90 -23.36
N ASP A 25 11.70 6.09 -22.77
CA ASP A 25 12.65 7.15 -23.10
C ASP A 25 13.81 7.16 -22.09
N ALA A 26 14.81 6.33 -22.34
CA ALA A 26 16.04 6.30 -21.55
C ALA A 26 16.79 7.64 -21.66
N GLY A 27 16.47 8.60 -20.79
CA GLY A 27 17.17 9.88 -20.74
C GLY A 27 16.47 11.04 -20.02
N ALA A 28 15.22 10.93 -19.63
CA ALA A 28 14.52 12.00 -18.93
C ALA A 28 14.45 11.72 -17.42
N GLY A 29 15.33 12.38 -16.65
CA GLY A 29 15.26 12.37 -15.18
C GLY A 29 13.92 12.92 -14.68
N CYS A 30 13.28 12.21 -13.74
CA CYS A 30 11.96 12.53 -13.17
C CYS A 30 11.94 13.77 -12.25
N CYS A 31 12.91 14.65 -12.30
CA CYS A 31 12.96 15.88 -11.52
C CYS A 31 13.00 17.09 -12.45
N GLN A 32 11.88 17.39 -13.14
CA GLN A 32 11.66 18.73 -13.67
C GLN A 32 10.56 19.42 -12.87
N ALA A 33 10.97 20.56 -12.31
CA ALA A 33 10.12 21.50 -11.56
C ALA A 33 8.87 21.86 -12.37
N ASP A 34 7.76 22.05 -11.63
CA ASP A 34 6.46 22.60 -12.00
C ASP A 34 5.27 21.64 -12.10
N GLY A 35 5.37 20.42 -11.58
CA GLY A 35 4.21 19.55 -11.31
C GLY A 35 3.88 19.49 -9.80
N PRO A 36 2.63 19.17 -9.39
CA PRO A 36 2.31 18.97 -7.99
C PRO A 36 3.21 17.85 -7.46
N ASP A 37 3.88 18.15 -6.37
CA ASP A 37 4.85 17.34 -5.64
C ASP A 37 4.42 15.86 -5.62
N CYS A 38 4.97 15.04 -6.52
CA CYS A 38 4.88 13.61 -6.34
C CYS A 38 5.85 13.31 -5.21
N GLY A 39 5.32 13.14 -4.00
CA GLY A 39 6.07 12.86 -2.79
C GLY A 39 6.92 11.60 -2.89
N CYS A 40 7.97 11.68 -3.70
CA CYS A 40 9.06 10.71 -3.77
C CYS A 40 9.93 10.87 -2.52
N SER A 41 9.34 10.81 -1.35
CA SER A 41 10.09 10.75 -0.10
C SER A 41 10.67 9.34 0.03
N GLY A 42 11.99 9.26 0.13
CA GLY A 42 12.82 8.07 0.11
C GLY A 42 12.53 7.02 1.19
N SER A 43 11.35 6.41 1.14
CA SER A 43 10.98 5.28 2.01
C SER A 43 11.77 4.01 1.67
N TYR A 44 12.40 3.95 0.50
CA TYR A 44 13.21 2.83 0.04
C TYR A 44 14.65 3.27 -0.18
N SER A 45 15.59 2.48 0.32
CA SER A 45 17.01 2.74 0.10
C SER A 45 17.42 2.38 -1.33
N LEU A 46 18.55 2.98 -1.80
CA LEU A 46 19.14 2.57 -3.08
C LEU A 46 19.49 1.07 -3.09
N ASP A 47 19.74 0.48 -1.92
CA ASP A 47 20.07 -0.93 -1.80
C ASP A 47 18.81 -1.80 -1.95
N ASP A 48 17.65 -1.38 -1.41
CA ASP A 48 16.37 -2.04 -1.68
C ASP A 48 16.06 -2.08 -3.19
N LEU A 49 16.31 -0.97 -3.91
CA LEU A 49 16.10 -0.90 -5.36
C LEU A 49 17.07 -1.79 -6.15
N LYS A 50 18.34 -1.80 -5.76
CA LYS A 50 19.35 -2.67 -6.37
C LYS A 50 19.05 -4.14 -6.15
N GLU A 51 18.48 -4.48 -4.98
CA GLU A 51 18.07 -5.86 -4.64
C GLU A 51 17.09 -6.43 -5.68
N ILE A 52 16.23 -5.61 -6.25
CA ILE A 52 15.26 -6.00 -7.28
C ILE A 52 15.68 -5.58 -8.70
N GLY A 53 16.89 -5.05 -8.87
CA GLY A 53 17.43 -4.65 -10.16
C GLY A 53 16.79 -3.41 -10.77
N LEU A 54 16.17 -2.56 -9.95
CA LEU A 54 15.63 -1.27 -10.36
C LEU A 54 16.61 -0.15 -9.99
N THR A 55 16.79 0.81 -10.89
CA THR A 55 17.64 1.99 -10.66
C THR A 55 16.87 3.20 -10.14
N GLU A 56 15.56 3.20 -10.37
CA GLU A 56 14.64 4.24 -9.93
C GLU A 56 13.36 3.59 -9.42
N SER A 57 12.85 4.04 -8.29
CA SER A 57 11.54 3.61 -7.80
C SER A 57 10.56 4.77 -7.84
N ILE A 58 9.37 4.48 -8.28
CA ILE A 58 8.25 5.35 -8.06
C ILE A 58 7.36 4.66 -7.03
N SER A 59 7.62 4.95 -5.76
CA SER A 59 6.72 4.61 -4.67
C SER A 59 5.78 5.78 -4.47
N LEU A 60 4.49 5.52 -4.54
CA LEU A 60 3.42 6.46 -4.19
C LEU A 60 3.00 6.29 -2.73
N GLY A 61 3.72 5.47 -1.98
CA GLY A 61 3.43 5.15 -0.58
C GLY A 61 4.13 6.08 0.41
N CYS A 62 3.67 6.03 1.66
CA CYS A 62 4.12 6.87 2.76
C CYS A 62 5.06 6.17 3.75
N GLY A 63 5.51 4.94 3.43
CA GLY A 63 6.39 4.15 4.30
C GLY A 63 7.03 2.97 3.58
N ASN A 64 7.69 2.09 4.35
CA ASN A 64 8.24 0.82 3.88
C ASN A 64 7.64 -0.35 4.72
N PRO A 65 6.47 -0.87 4.33
CA PRO A 65 5.80 -1.93 5.08
C PRO A 65 6.58 -3.26 5.06
N THR A 66 7.45 -3.48 4.07
CA THR A 66 8.25 -4.70 4.00
C THR A 66 9.32 -4.77 5.09
N LEU A 67 9.85 -3.63 5.53
CA LEU A 67 10.74 -3.55 6.71
C LEU A 67 9.95 -3.72 8.00
N LEU A 68 8.76 -3.11 8.08
CA LEU A 68 7.85 -3.24 9.23
C LEU A 68 7.46 -4.70 9.48
N ALA A 69 7.19 -5.46 8.43
CA ALA A 69 6.71 -6.83 8.51
C ALA A 69 7.79 -7.83 8.96
N GLN A 70 9.08 -7.50 8.86
CA GLN A 70 10.19 -8.41 9.19
C GLN A 70 10.01 -9.79 8.54
N LEU A 71 9.89 -9.80 7.21
CA LEU A 71 9.58 -11.00 6.44
C LEU A 71 10.64 -12.09 6.57
N GLU A 72 10.20 -13.34 6.65
CA GLU A 72 11.05 -14.53 6.80
C GLU A 72 10.91 -15.48 5.60
N PRO A 73 11.96 -16.24 5.26
CA PRO A 73 11.90 -17.26 4.22
C PRO A 73 10.75 -18.25 4.43
N GLY A 74 10.06 -18.60 3.35
CA GLY A 74 8.94 -19.55 3.36
C GLY A 74 7.57 -18.91 3.60
N GLN A 75 7.49 -17.65 3.98
CA GLN A 75 6.21 -16.96 4.20
C GLN A 75 5.48 -16.65 2.89
N VAL A 76 4.16 -16.59 2.98
CA VAL A 76 3.27 -16.11 1.92
C VAL A 76 2.79 -14.71 2.28
N VAL A 77 3.11 -13.74 1.43
CA VAL A 77 2.81 -12.31 1.63
C VAL A 77 1.74 -11.85 0.66
N LEU A 78 0.85 -10.97 1.10
CA LEU A 78 -0.09 -10.25 0.25
C LEU A 78 0.09 -8.75 0.42
N ASP A 79 0.25 -8.04 -0.69
CA ASP A 79 0.24 -6.58 -0.76
C ASP A 79 -1.12 -6.09 -1.30
N LEU A 80 -1.80 -5.28 -0.49
CA LEU A 80 -3.09 -4.68 -0.84
C LEU A 80 -2.87 -3.35 -1.57
N GLY A 81 -3.27 -3.30 -2.84
CA GLY A 81 -3.03 -2.14 -3.71
C GLY A 81 -1.59 -2.05 -4.16
N SER A 82 -1.09 -3.12 -4.76
CA SER A 82 0.33 -3.32 -5.08
C SER A 82 0.91 -2.35 -6.12
N GLY A 83 0.07 -1.59 -6.82
CA GLY A 83 0.52 -0.64 -7.85
C GLY A 83 1.49 -1.28 -8.84
N ALA A 84 2.63 -0.63 -9.07
CA ALA A 84 3.70 -1.11 -9.96
C ALA A 84 4.53 -2.29 -9.39
N GLY A 85 4.17 -2.83 -8.23
CA GLY A 85 4.67 -4.09 -7.68
C GLY A 85 5.95 -4.00 -6.84
N LEU A 86 6.41 -2.82 -6.45
CA LEU A 86 7.66 -2.64 -5.71
C LEU A 86 7.70 -3.48 -4.42
N ASP A 87 6.70 -3.31 -3.55
CA ASP A 87 6.62 -4.02 -2.26
C ASP A 87 6.47 -5.54 -2.44
N VAL A 88 5.76 -5.97 -3.50
CA VAL A 88 5.63 -7.39 -3.85
C VAL A 88 6.98 -7.98 -4.25
N LEU A 89 7.75 -7.30 -5.11
CA LEU A 89 9.06 -7.79 -5.57
C LEU A 89 10.08 -7.87 -4.44
N LEU A 90 10.13 -6.85 -3.57
CA LEU A 90 10.94 -6.87 -2.35
C LEU A 90 10.53 -8.01 -1.41
N SER A 91 9.22 -8.18 -1.19
CA SER A 91 8.69 -9.27 -0.38
C SER A 91 9.08 -10.63 -0.94
N ALA A 92 8.91 -10.84 -2.25
CA ALA A 92 9.26 -12.08 -2.92
C ALA A 92 10.74 -12.47 -2.74
N ARG A 93 11.65 -11.49 -2.80
CA ARG A 93 13.08 -11.70 -2.50
C ARG A 93 13.30 -12.12 -1.05
N ARG A 94 12.69 -11.42 -0.10
CA ARG A 94 12.89 -11.64 1.34
C ARG A 94 12.30 -12.96 1.83
N VAL A 95 11.20 -13.43 1.21
CA VAL A 95 10.60 -14.71 1.59
C VAL A 95 11.19 -15.92 0.85
N ALA A 96 12.11 -15.72 -0.06
CA ALA A 96 12.85 -16.81 -0.72
C ALA A 96 13.88 -17.43 0.25
N PRO A 97 14.14 -18.77 0.18
CA PRO A 97 13.44 -19.73 -0.64
C PRO A 97 12.11 -20.20 -0.02
N GLY A 98 11.21 -20.72 -0.87
CA GLY A 98 10.00 -21.42 -0.44
C GLY A 98 8.80 -20.51 -0.16
N GLY A 99 8.96 -19.19 -0.04
CA GLY A 99 7.89 -18.23 0.12
C GLY A 99 7.36 -17.69 -1.22
N HIS A 100 6.24 -16.98 -1.15
CA HIS A 100 5.57 -16.39 -2.31
C HIS A 100 4.97 -15.02 -1.95
N ALA A 101 4.96 -14.08 -2.90
CA ALA A 101 4.34 -12.78 -2.72
C ALA A 101 3.21 -12.57 -3.74
N TYR A 102 2.04 -12.16 -3.24
CA TYR A 102 0.91 -11.75 -4.04
C TYR A 102 0.75 -10.24 -3.99
N GLY A 103 0.41 -9.62 -5.12
CA GLY A 103 -0.05 -8.24 -5.18
C GLY A 103 -1.46 -8.18 -5.74
N VAL A 104 -2.34 -7.42 -5.10
CA VAL A 104 -3.68 -7.16 -5.60
C VAL A 104 -3.81 -5.70 -6.00
N ASP A 105 -4.29 -5.43 -7.22
CA ASP A 105 -4.63 -4.08 -7.70
C ASP A 105 -5.87 -4.12 -8.58
N MET A 106 -6.64 -3.02 -8.57
CA MET A 106 -7.86 -2.90 -9.38
C MET A 106 -7.60 -2.32 -10.78
N THR A 107 -6.38 -1.81 -11.02
CA THR A 107 -5.99 -1.03 -12.21
C THR A 107 -5.21 -1.90 -13.17
N ASP A 108 -5.71 -2.10 -14.40
CA ASP A 108 -5.03 -2.93 -15.41
C ASP A 108 -3.65 -2.39 -15.76
N GLU A 109 -3.53 -1.07 -15.92
CA GLU A 109 -2.28 -0.39 -16.24
C GLU A 109 -1.21 -0.58 -15.15
N MET A 110 -1.60 -0.60 -13.87
CA MET A 110 -0.68 -0.90 -12.78
C MET A 110 -0.21 -2.36 -12.81
N LEU A 111 -1.13 -3.30 -13.07
CA LEU A 111 -0.80 -4.73 -13.19
C LEU A 111 0.12 -5.01 -14.37
N GLU A 112 -0.04 -4.33 -15.49
CA GLU A 112 0.88 -4.41 -16.65
C GLU A 112 2.28 -3.93 -16.27
N LEU A 113 2.40 -2.80 -15.59
CA LEU A 113 3.68 -2.30 -15.06
C LEU A 113 4.32 -3.29 -14.08
N ALA A 114 3.55 -3.80 -13.13
CA ALA A 114 4.02 -4.74 -12.12
C ALA A 114 4.58 -6.03 -12.75
N ASN A 115 3.89 -6.59 -13.74
CA ASN A 115 4.36 -7.77 -14.48
C ASN A 115 5.61 -7.46 -15.31
N GLY A 116 5.70 -6.26 -15.91
CA GLY A 116 6.90 -5.79 -16.59
C GLY A 116 8.10 -5.67 -15.66
N ASN A 117 7.89 -5.09 -14.47
CA ASN A 117 8.91 -4.95 -13.43
C ASN A 117 9.35 -6.32 -12.88
N MET A 118 8.41 -7.24 -12.65
CA MET A 118 8.69 -8.60 -12.22
C MET A 118 9.61 -9.33 -13.22
N SER A 119 9.31 -9.19 -14.51
CA SER A 119 10.12 -9.79 -15.58
C SER A 119 11.53 -9.20 -15.63
N LYS A 120 11.66 -7.88 -15.51
CA LYS A 120 12.97 -7.19 -15.47
C LYS A 120 13.78 -7.58 -14.23
N ALA A 121 13.13 -7.70 -13.08
CA ALA A 121 13.74 -8.10 -11.82
C ALA A 121 14.13 -9.59 -11.77
N GLY A 122 13.65 -10.43 -12.70
CA GLY A 122 13.89 -11.87 -12.68
C GLY A 122 13.32 -12.57 -11.45
N VAL A 123 12.21 -12.06 -10.90
CA VAL A 123 11.52 -12.63 -9.73
C VAL A 123 10.51 -13.68 -10.20
N GLY A 124 10.65 -14.93 -9.72
CA GLY A 124 9.79 -16.05 -10.13
C GLY A 124 8.74 -16.48 -9.10
N ASN A 125 8.80 -15.93 -7.87
CA ASN A 125 7.90 -16.26 -6.77
C ASN A 125 6.97 -15.08 -6.39
N ALA A 126 6.51 -14.33 -7.39
CA ALA A 126 5.51 -13.29 -7.25
C ALA A 126 4.33 -13.53 -8.20
N THR A 127 3.14 -13.05 -7.84
CA THR A 127 1.93 -13.11 -8.67
C THR A 127 1.10 -11.87 -8.46
N PHE A 128 0.71 -11.22 -9.56
CA PHE A 128 -0.17 -10.06 -9.53
C PHE A 128 -1.60 -10.45 -9.92
N LEU A 129 -2.57 -10.06 -9.11
CA LEU A 129 -3.97 -10.42 -9.22
C LEU A 129 -4.82 -9.16 -9.43
N LYS A 130 -5.70 -9.21 -10.43
CA LYS A 130 -6.73 -8.18 -10.58
C LYS A 130 -7.82 -8.39 -9.54
N GLY A 131 -8.03 -7.40 -8.69
CA GLY A 131 -9.05 -7.47 -7.65
C GLY A 131 -9.19 -6.16 -6.89
N SER A 132 -10.18 -6.15 -6.00
CA SER A 132 -10.40 -5.06 -5.06
C SER A 132 -9.84 -5.48 -3.68
N ILE A 133 -9.34 -4.51 -2.93
CA ILE A 133 -8.83 -4.76 -1.57
C ILE A 133 -9.95 -5.13 -0.58
N GLU A 134 -11.22 -4.83 -0.91
CA GLU A 134 -12.40 -5.26 -0.15
C GLU A 134 -12.88 -6.67 -0.53
N SER A 135 -12.32 -7.28 -1.60
CA SER A 135 -12.66 -8.63 -2.08
C SER A 135 -11.48 -9.24 -2.82
N VAL A 136 -10.55 -9.78 -2.05
CA VAL A 136 -9.28 -10.34 -2.53
C VAL A 136 -9.52 -11.73 -3.14
N PRO A 137 -9.05 -12.02 -4.37
CA PRO A 137 -9.27 -13.29 -5.05
C PRO A 137 -8.32 -14.40 -4.53
N LEU A 138 -8.24 -14.54 -3.21
CA LEU A 138 -7.45 -15.57 -2.52
C LEU A 138 -8.30 -16.30 -1.48
N PRO A 139 -7.98 -17.58 -1.19
CA PRO A 139 -8.70 -18.37 -0.19
C PRO A 139 -8.56 -17.79 1.23
N ASP A 140 -9.48 -18.18 2.11
CA ASP A 140 -9.39 -17.94 3.54
C ASP A 140 -8.10 -18.57 4.11
N ALA A 141 -7.50 -17.92 5.09
CA ALA A 141 -6.36 -18.42 5.85
C ALA A 141 -5.22 -18.96 4.96
N SER A 142 -4.90 -18.26 3.87
CA SER A 142 -3.85 -18.63 2.91
C SER A 142 -2.58 -17.77 3.02
N ILE A 143 -2.62 -16.65 3.75
CA ILE A 143 -1.58 -15.62 3.81
C ILE A 143 -0.98 -15.58 5.22
N ASP A 144 0.35 -15.47 5.30
CA ASP A 144 1.08 -15.31 6.58
C ASP A 144 1.18 -13.84 6.98
N VAL A 145 1.42 -12.97 5.99
CA VAL A 145 1.61 -11.52 6.21
C VAL A 145 0.82 -10.73 5.17
N VAL A 146 0.00 -9.78 5.64
CA VAL A 146 -0.61 -8.75 4.80
C VAL A 146 0.15 -7.45 4.98
N ILE A 147 0.57 -6.85 3.87
CA ILE A 147 1.16 -5.51 3.80
C ILE A 147 0.29 -4.58 2.97
N SER A 148 0.48 -3.27 3.14
CA SER A 148 -0.09 -2.23 2.29
C SER A 148 0.65 -0.91 2.49
N ASN A 149 0.67 -0.05 1.48
CA ASN A 149 1.36 1.23 1.53
C ASN A 149 0.47 2.37 1.02
N CYS A 150 -0.15 3.12 1.94
CA CYS A 150 -1.05 4.26 1.68
C CYS A 150 -2.29 3.95 0.81
N VAL A 151 -2.83 2.72 0.88
CA VAL A 151 -3.96 2.32 0.02
C VAL A 151 -5.27 2.17 0.80
N ILE A 152 -5.22 1.77 2.08
CA ILE A 152 -6.45 1.52 2.87
C ILE A 152 -7.25 2.81 3.03
N ASN A 153 -6.58 3.96 3.12
CA ASN A 153 -7.24 5.27 3.15
C ASN A 153 -8.05 5.59 1.89
N LEU A 154 -7.72 4.99 0.75
CA LEU A 154 -8.46 5.18 -0.50
C LEU A 154 -9.80 4.42 -0.53
N ALA A 155 -9.98 3.44 0.37
CA ALA A 155 -11.24 2.71 0.49
C ALA A 155 -12.31 3.53 1.23
N GLU A 156 -13.54 3.51 0.71
CA GLU A 156 -14.69 4.13 1.38
C GLU A 156 -15.09 3.36 2.64
N ASP A 157 -15.03 2.03 2.59
CA ASP A 157 -15.30 1.13 3.72
C ASP A 157 -14.03 0.42 4.17
N LYS A 158 -13.32 1.05 5.10
CA LYS A 158 -12.12 0.47 5.71
C LYS A 158 -12.43 -0.79 6.53
N GLY A 159 -13.63 -0.88 7.09
CA GLY A 159 -14.08 -2.06 7.81
C GLY A 159 -14.16 -3.29 6.89
N ALA A 160 -14.66 -3.12 5.67
CA ALA A 160 -14.67 -4.18 4.66
C ALA A 160 -13.24 -4.62 4.31
N VAL A 161 -12.31 -3.67 4.09
CA VAL A 161 -10.89 -3.99 3.78
C VAL A 161 -10.23 -4.75 4.92
N LEU A 162 -10.39 -4.29 6.17
CA LEU A 162 -9.78 -4.95 7.33
C LEU A 162 -10.39 -6.32 7.62
N THR A 163 -11.70 -6.49 7.38
CA THR A 163 -12.36 -7.79 7.47
C THR A 163 -11.82 -8.76 6.40
N GLU A 164 -11.59 -8.27 5.19
CA GLU A 164 -11.04 -9.07 4.10
C GLU A 164 -9.57 -9.45 4.35
N ALA A 165 -8.76 -8.52 4.83
CA ALA A 165 -7.40 -8.80 5.28
C ALA A 165 -7.36 -9.85 6.38
N PHE A 166 -8.29 -9.76 7.35
CA PHE A 166 -8.44 -10.76 8.41
C PHE A 166 -8.84 -12.13 7.84
N ARG A 167 -9.76 -12.19 6.87
CA ARG A 167 -10.21 -13.43 6.24
C ARG A 167 -9.05 -14.20 5.61
N VAL A 168 -8.24 -13.51 4.79
CA VAL A 168 -7.14 -14.17 4.05
C VAL A 168 -5.96 -14.55 4.93
N LEU A 169 -5.74 -13.86 6.06
CA LEU A 169 -4.67 -14.18 7.00
C LEU A 169 -4.93 -15.54 7.69
N ARG A 170 -3.86 -16.31 7.84
CA ARG A 170 -3.83 -17.51 8.68
C ARG A 170 -3.97 -17.13 10.16
N PRO A 171 -4.44 -18.04 11.03
CA PRO A 171 -4.30 -17.86 12.47
C PRO A 171 -2.84 -17.57 12.86
N GLY A 172 -2.60 -16.55 13.69
CA GLY A 172 -1.28 -16.03 14.03
C GLY A 172 -0.66 -15.07 12.99
N GLY A 173 -1.29 -14.90 11.84
CA GLY A 173 -0.80 -14.05 10.75
C GLY A 173 -0.70 -12.57 11.13
N LEU A 174 0.20 -11.86 10.45
CA LEU A 174 0.55 -10.47 10.72
C LEU A 174 -0.08 -9.54 9.68
N PHE A 175 -0.73 -8.48 10.16
CA PHE A 175 -1.09 -7.29 9.40
C PHE A 175 -0.06 -6.20 9.69
N ALA A 176 0.63 -5.67 8.67
CA ALA A 176 1.72 -4.70 8.82
C ALA A 176 1.70 -3.71 7.66
N VAL A 177 1.17 -2.52 7.90
CA VAL A 177 0.92 -1.52 6.85
C VAL A 177 1.51 -0.16 7.20
N ALA A 178 1.82 0.63 6.17
CA ALA A 178 2.10 2.06 6.31
C ALA A 178 0.90 2.82 5.76
N ASP A 179 0.33 3.72 6.55
CA ASP A 179 -0.81 4.51 6.11
C ASP A 179 -0.85 5.89 6.79
N MET A 180 -1.60 6.82 6.19
CA MET A 180 -1.81 8.15 6.78
C MET A 180 -2.91 8.09 7.84
N VAL A 181 -2.72 8.80 8.95
CA VAL A 181 -3.68 8.88 10.06
C VAL A 181 -3.93 10.33 10.44
N GLU A 182 -5.12 10.61 10.97
CA GLU A 182 -5.42 11.90 11.58
C GLU A 182 -4.80 11.95 12.98
N LEU A 183 -3.97 12.95 13.21
CA LEU A 183 -3.45 13.32 14.54
C LEU A 183 -4.32 14.39 15.19
N GLU A 184 -4.99 15.21 14.38
CA GLU A 184 -6.00 16.19 14.76
C GLU A 184 -7.19 16.06 13.78
N PRO A 185 -8.45 16.27 14.22
CA PRO A 185 -9.61 16.12 13.35
C PRO A 185 -9.53 17.01 12.10
N LEU A 186 -9.76 16.41 10.93
CA LEU A 186 -9.89 17.14 9.67
C LEU A 186 -11.25 17.81 9.53
N GLU A 187 -11.27 19.00 8.95
CA GLU A 187 -12.48 19.72 8.59
C GLU A 187 -13.39 18.87 7.67
N PRO A 188 -14.71 18.77 7.94
CA PRO A 188 -15.64 17.99 7.12
C PRO A 188 -15.65 18.39 5.64
N ALA A 189 -15.43 19.68 5.33
CA ALA A 189 -15.34 20.17 3.97
C ALA A 189 -14.15 19.60 3.20
N LEU A 190 -13.03 19.33 3.89
CA LEU A 190 -11.85 18.71 3.29
C LEU A 190 -12.08 17.22 3.04
N LYS A 191 -12.75 16.53 3.97
CA LYS A 191 -13.09 15.11 3.84
C LYS A 191 -14.04 14.80 2.68
N SER A 192 -14.83 15.77 2.23
CA SER A 192 -15.75 15.61 1.11
C SER A 192 -15.13 15.83 -0.27
N ARG A 193 -13.86 16.23 -0.36
CA ARG A 193 -13.21 16.54 -1.63
C ARG A 193 -12.63 15.28 -2.29
N LEU A 194 -13.08 14.95 -3.51
CA LEU A 194 -12.62 13.78 -4.27
C LEU A 194 -11.14 13.86 -4.68
N ASP A 195 -10.62 15.05 -4.99
CA ASP A 195 -9.21 15.26 -5.30
C ASP A 195 -8.30 15.00 -4.10
N ALA A 196 -8.71 15.46 -2.92
CA ALA A 196 -8.02 15.19 -1.66
C ALA A 196 -8.15 13.71 -1.26
N TRP A 197 -9.27 13.04 -1.57
CA TRP A 197 -9.45 11.60 -1.34
C TRP A 197 -8.45 10.80 -2.17
N ALA A 198 -8.38 11.03 -3.48
CA ALA A 198 -7.44 10.36 -4.37
C ALA A 198 -5.96 10.64 -4.01
N GLY A 199 -5.68 11.67 -3.22
CA GLY A 199 -4.36 11.98 -2.65
C GLY A 199 -4.12 11.40 -1.26
N CYS A 200 -4.89 10.40 -0.81
CA CYS A 200 -4.81 9.75 0.53
C CYS A 200 -5.14 10.65 1.72
N LEU A 201 -5.64 11.86 1.51
CA LEU A 201 -5.91 12.82 2.57
C LEU A 201 -7.33 12.71 3.14
N SER A 202 -8.35 12.80 2.27
CA SER A 202 -9.76 12.82 2.71
C SER A 202 -10.24 11.51 3.31
N GLY A 203 -9.55 10.42 3.00
CA GLY A 203 -9.85 9.08 3.54
C GLY A 203 -9.17 8.78 4.87
N THR A 204 -8.34 9.68 5.41
CA THR A 204 -7.70 9.45 6.72
C THR A 204 -8.74 9.40 7.84
N ILE A 205 -8.43 8.62 8.87
CA ILE A 205 -9.23 8.53 10.09
C ILE A 205 -8.34 8.66 11.32
N PRO A 206 -8.89 9.08 12.47
CA PRO A 206 -8.17 9.11 13.74
C PRO A 206 -7.61 7.74 14.12
N ILE A 207 -6.44 7.71 14.77
CA ILE A 207 -5.78 6.47 15.23
C ILE A 207 -6.73 5.58 16.04
N GLU A 208 -7.53 6.18 16.94
CA GLU A 208 -8.44 5.41 17.79
C GLU A 208 -9.61 4.80 17.00
N GLU A 209 -10.09 5.45 15.95
CA GLU A 209 -11.09 4.90 15.04
C GLU A 209 -10.52 3.75 14.21
N TYR A 210 -9.28 3.91 13.72
CA TYR A 210 -8.58 2.85 12.99
C TYR A 210 -8.36 1.62 13.91
N ARG A 211 -7.91 1.85 15.14
CA ARG A 211 -7.75 0.83 16.19
C ARG A 211 -9.06 0.09 16.46
N ALA A 212 -10.14 0.81 16.67
CA ALA A 212 -11.46 0.23 16.92
C ALA A 212 -11.93 -0.62 15.73
N THR A 213 -11.65 -0.17 14.49
CA THR A 213 -12.01 -0.90 13.28
C THR A 213 -11.19 -2.20 13.12
N LEU A 214 -9.89 -2.18 13.45
CA LEU A 214 -9.06 -3.40 13.51
C LEU A 214 -9.60 -4.40 14.53
N ILE A 215 -9.91 -3.95 15.74
CA ILE A 215 -10.47 -4.81 16.79
C ILE A 215 -11.82 -5.39 16.36
N LYS A 216 -12.69 -4.58 15.75
CA LYS A 216 -13.99 -5.02 15.22
C LYS A 216 -13.84 -6.08 14.12
N ALA A 217 -12.79 -6.00 13.29
CA ALA A 217 -12.48 -7.01 12.28
C ALA A 217 -11.91 -8.31 12.88
N GLY A 218 -11.55 -8.33 14.17
CA GLY A 218 -11.07 -9.50 14.90
C GLY A 218 -9.57 -9.49 15.21
N PHE A 219 -8.83 -8.45 14.80
CA PHE A 219 -7.41 -8.31 15.11
C PHE A 219 -7.17 -8.04 16.60
N VAL A 220 -6.02 -8.49 17.08
CA VAL A 220 -5.52 -8.22 18.44
C VAL A 220 -4.22 -7.43 18.38
N ASP A 221 -3.88 -6.80 19.51
CA ASP A 221 -2.65 -6.04 19.72
C ASP A 221 -2.34 -4.99 18.63
N PRO A 222 -3.31 -4.13 18.25
CA PRO A 222 -3.04 -3.09 17.26
C PRO A 222 -2.07 -2.04 17.83
N ASP A 223 -0.90 -1.91 17.17
CA ASP A 223 0.16 -0.95 17.47
C ASP A 223 0.28 0.10 16.36
N PHE A 224 0.50 1.34 16.74
CA PHE A 224 0.62 2.49 15.83
C PHE A 224 1.88 3.28 16.17
N GLN A 225 2.78 3.43 15.19
CA GLN A 225 4.02 4.20 15.32
C GLN A 225 4.03 5.32 14.28
N VAL A 226 3.69 6.54 14.71
CA VAL A 226 3.80 7.72 13.84
C VAL A 226 5.28 8.04 13.64
N HIS A 227 5.74 8.05 12.38
CA HIS A 227 7.14 8.26 12.03
C HIS A 227 7.38 9.55 11.26
N ALA A 228 6.33 10.15 10.67
CA ALA A 228 6.38 11.44 10.03
C ALA A 228 5.09 12.21 10.33
N THR A 229 5.20 13.53 10.43
CA THR A 229 4.05 14.43 10.59
C THR A 229 4.09 15.45 9.48
N GLU A 230 2.97 15.61 8.78
CA GLU A 230 2.83 16.57 7.70
C GLU A 230 1.85 17.66 8.10
N SER A 231 2.28 18.91 7.90
CA SER A 231 1.41 20.09 7.98
C SER A 231 1.14 20.55 6.56
N MET A 232 -0.11 20.56 6.16
CA MET A 232 -0.48 20.98 4.81
C MET A 232 -0.71 22.50 4.76
N PRO A 233 -0.17 23.21 3.76
CA PRO A 233 -0.45 24.63 3.56
C PRO A 233 -1.96 24.88 3.43
N GLY A 234 -2.51 25.72 4.32
CA GLY A 234 -3.93 26.08 4.32
C GLY A 234 -4.87 25.05 4.98
N VAL A 235 -4.34 24.04 5.62
CA VAL A 235 -5.10 23.06 6.43
C VAL A 235 -4.63 23.18 7.88
N ASP A 236 -5.55 23.57 8.75
CA ASP A 236 -5.29 23.69 10.19
C ASP A 236 -5.55 22.35 10.90
N ALA A 237 -4.88 21.30 10.41
CA ALA A 237 -4.94 19.98 10.99
C ALA A 237 -3.63 19.22 10.73
N LYS A 238 -3.28 18.34 11.65
CA LYS A 238 -2.09 17.49 11.53
C LYS A 238 -2.48 16.09 11.11
N ILE A 239 -1.84 15.62 10.05
CA ILE A 239 -1.84 14.22 9.64
C ILE A 239 -0.46 13.64 9.85
N GLY A 240 -0.38 12.33 10.01
CA GLY A 240 0.89 11.64 10.18
C GLY A 240 0.95 10.37 9.37
N SER A 241 2.14 10.04 8.90
CA SER A 241 2.44 8.73 8.35
C SER A 241 2.72 7.78 9.51
N ALA A 242 2.00 6.67 9.56
CA ALA A 242 2.09 5.71 10.65
C ALA A 242 2.36 4.29 10.15
N TYR A 243 3.24 3.60 10.85
CA TYR A 243 3.33 2.15 10.78
C TYR A 243 2.28 1.53 11.70
N ILE A 244 1.48 0.63 11.15
CA ILE A 244 0.34 0.00 11.82
C ILE A 244 0.55 -1.51 11.79
N ARG A 245 0.54 -2.14 12.96
CA ARG A 245 0.68 -3.59 13.10
C ARG A 245 -0.48 -4.14 13.92
N ALA A 246 -0.96 -5.33 13.54
CA ALA A 246 -1.94 -6.09 14.31
C ALA A 246 -1.81 -7.58 13.99
N ARG A 247 -2.34 -8.47 14.81
CA ARG A 247 -2.29 -9.91 14.59
C ARG A 247 -3.67 -10.53 14.52
N LYS A 248 -3.81 -11.52 13.65
CA LYS A 248 -4.93 -12.47 13.76
C LYS A 248 -4.62 -13.43 14.90
N PRO A 249 -5.53 -13.67 15.84
CA PRO A 249 -5.31 -14.66 16.92
C PRO A 249 -4.83 -16.00 16.38
N ALA A 250 -3.90 -16.65 17.08
CA ALA A 250 -3.33 -17.92 16.64
C ALA A 250 -4.35 -19.08 16.67
N THR A 251 -5.27 -19.05 17.62
CA THR A 251 -6.50 -19.88 17.74
C THR A 251 -7.31 -19.33 18.90
N SER A 252 -8.59 -19.43 18.84
CA SER A 252 -9.47 -19.32 20.02
C SER A 252 -9.61 -20.70 20.67
#